data_30e0b4808eec375ebcb4879c9e212570
#
_entry.id   30e0b4808eec375ebcb4879c9e212570
#
_cell.length_a   1.000
_cell.length_b   1.000
_cell.length_c   1.000
_cell.angle_alpha   90.00
_cell.angle_beta   90.00
_cell.angle_gamma   90.00
#
_symmetry.space_group_name_H-M   'P 1'
#
loop_
_entity.id
_entity.type
_entity.pdbx_description
1 polymer ?
#
loop_
_entity_poly.entity_id
_entity_poly.type
_entity_poly.pdbx_seq_one_letter_code
_entity_poly.pdbx_strand_id
1 'polypeptide(L)'
;QLGFCPDHIVMPVGGGGLSAGVLNYFKNSAQYSLIEPLGGASLWAALIAGRPVPLDKVDTFADGAAVGQIGDKPFKTLKSIGLANVLRAPEDRVCITMLEMLNVEGIVLEPAGALSIDALQDLGRSISGRSVVCITTGGNFDFERLPEVKERSQRFKGVKKYLILRMPQRPGALKEFLNFLGPDDDITRFEYLKKSARNFGSILIGIETKDPNHFDDFFNKLSNAGITFSDITNDETLAQFVI
;
A
#
# COMPACT_ATOMS: atom_id res chain seq x y z
N GLN A 1 -5.54 6.62 -31.22
CA GLN A 1 -4.61 7.52 -31.94
C GLN A 1 -3.14 7.14 -31.72
N LEU A 2 -2.88 5.97 -31.14
CA LEU A 2 -1.51 5.47 -30.95
C LEU A 2 -0.84 5.05 -32.29
N GLY A 3 -1.62 4.89 -33.35
CA GLY A 3 -1.10 4.42 -34.64
C GLY A 3 -0.72 2.93 -34.68
N PHE A 4 -0.90 2.21 -33.56
CA PHE A 4 -0.62 0.78 -33.44
C PHE A 4 -1.62 0.12 -32.46
N CYS A 5 -1.72 -1.20 -32.53
CA CYS A 5 -2.44 -1.99 -31.54
C CYS A 5 -1.46 -2.41 -30.45
N PRO A 6 -1.75 -2.18 -29.16
CA PRO A 6 -0.88 -2.60 -28.08
C PRO A 6 -0.87 -4.14 -27.94
N ASP A 7 0.29 -4.70 -27.55
CA ASP A 7 0.37 -6.12 -27.24
C ASP A 7 -0.32 -6.49 -25.95
N HIS A 8 -0.33 -5.56 -24.99
CA HIS A 8 -0.87 -5.78 -23.64
C HIS A 8 -1.58 -4.54 -23.11
N ILE A 9 -2.74 -4.73 -22.51
CA ILE A 9 -3.51 -3.67 -21.86
C ILE A 9 -3.67 -4.03 -20.38
N VAL A 10 -3.22 -3.12 -19.51
CA VAL A 10 -3.35 -3.22 -18.04
C VAL A 10 -4.40 -2.21 -17.58
N MET A 11 -5.37 -2.64 -16.80
CA MET A 11 -6.48 -1.77 -16.40
C MET A 11 -7.02 -2.09 -15.01
N PRO A 12 -7.40 -1.06 -14.23
CA PRO A 12 -7.97 -1.23 -12.91
C PRO A 12 -9.39 -1.79 -13.00
N VAL A 13 -9.79 -2.49 -11.95
CA VAL A 13 -11.16 -2.99 -11.78
C VAL A 13 -11.71 -2.53 -10.44
N GLY A 14 -12.82 -1.81 -10.48
CA GLY A 14 -13.74 -1.61 -9.37
C GLY A 14 -15.05 -2.34 -9.69
N GLY A 15 -16.13 -1.64 -9.99
CA GLY A 15 -17.39 -2.24 -10.44
C GLY A 15 -17.32 -2.99 -11.79
N GLY A 16 -16.19 -2.92 -12.50
CA GLY A 16 -15.88 -3.66 -13.73
C GLY A 16 -16.43 -3.04 -15.02
N GLY A 17 -17.12 -1.90 -14.95
CA GLY A 17 -17.73 -1.26 -16.12
C GLY A 17 -16.72 -0.84 -17.19
N LEU A 18 -15.67 -0.14 -16.78
CA LEU A 18 -14.57 0.28 -17.66
C LEU A 18 -13.90 -0.92 -18.31
N SER A 19 -13.42 -1.85 -17.49
CA SER A 19 -12.64 -3.00 -17.96
C SER A 19 -13.44 -3.92 -18.87
N ALA A 20 -14.72 -4.14 -18.57
CA ALA A 20 -15.62 -4.89 -19.46
C ALA A 20 -15.87 -4.14 -20.79
N GLY A 21 -16.00 -2.81 -20.76
CA GLY A 21 -16.15 -1.99 -21.96
C GLY A 21 -14.93 -2.06 -22.87
N VAL A 22 -13.73 -1.91 -22.30
CA VAL A 22 -12.46 -2.00 -23.04
C VAL A 22 -12.28 -3.40 -23.63
N LEU A 23 -12.53 -4.45 -22.85
CA LEU A 23 -12.43 -5.83 -23.33
C LEU A 23 -13.40 -6.10 -24.49
N ASN A 24 -14.63 -5.62 -24.40
CA ASN A 24 -15.62 -5.78 -25.47
C ASN A 24 -15.23 -5.02 -26.75
N TYR A 25 -14.54 -3.89 -26.62
CA TYR A 25 -14.10 -3.09 -27.76
C TYR A 25 -12.90 -3.72 -28.46
N PHE A 26 -11.85 -4.04 -27.73
CA PHE A 26 -10.60 -4.58 -28.31
C PHE A 26 -10.64 -6.09 -28.53
N LYS A 27 -11.51 -6.81 -27.85
CA LYS A 27 -11.68 -8.29 -27.96
C LYS A 27 -10.33 -9.02 -27.82
N ASN A 28 -9.93 -9.76 -28.85
CA ASN A 28 -8.71 -10.58 -28.88
C ASN A 28 -7.52 -9.85 -29.51
N SER A 29 -7.57 -8.54 -29.69
CA SER A 29 -6.49 -7.78 -30.33
C SER A 29 -5.31 -7.49 -29.40
N ALA A 30 -5.44 -7.71 -28.10
CA ALA A 30 -4.41 -7.54 -27.10
C ALA A 30 -4.51 -8.61 -26.00
N GLN A 31 -3.45 -8.77 -25.23
CA GLN A 31 -3.52 -9.46 -23.93
C GLN A 31 -3.99 -8.48 -22.87
N TYR A 32 -4.56 -9.00 -21.79
CA TYR A 32 -5.13 -8.17 -20.72
C TYR A 32 -4.63 -8.62 -19.36
N SER A 33 -4.29 -7.66 -18.52
CA SER A 33 -4.17 -7.84 -17.09
C SER A 33 -5.11 -6.88 -16.37
N LEU A 34 -5.86 -7.41 -15.44
CA LEU A 34 -6.77 -6.67 -14.59
C LEU A 34 -6.13 -6.51 -13.22
N ILE A 35 -6.30 -5.35 -12.62
CA ILE A 35 -5.73 -5.08 -11.29
C ILE A 35 -6.80 -4.54 -10.35
N GLU A 36 -6.90 -5.12 -9.17
CA GLU A 36 -7.76 -4.67 -8.08
C GLU A 36 -6.93 -4.26 -6.87
N PRO A 37 -7.41 -3.33 -6.03
CA PRO A 37 -6.83 -3.14 -4.71
C PRO A 37 -7.01 -4.43 -3.89
N LEU A 38 -6.02 -4.80 -3.10
CA LEU A 38 -6.04 -6.06 -2.34
C LEU A 38 -7.24 -6.14 -1.39
N GLY A 39 -7.54 -5.03 -0.70
CA GLY A 39 -8.67 -4.92 0.22
C GLY A 39 -10.04 -4.71 -0.45
N GLY A 40 -10.10 -4.63 -1.79
CA GLY A 40 -11.33 -4.45 -2.57
C GLY A 40 -11.46 -5.40 -3.76
N ALA A 41 -10.85 -6.59 -3.71
CA ALA A 41 -10.71 -7.53 -4.82
C ALA A 41 -12.00 -8.32 -5.11
N SER A 42 -13.04 -7.62 -5.56
CA SER A 42 -14.38 -8.18 -5.78
C SER A 42 -14.50 -9.06 -7.04
N LEU A 43 -13.76 -8.75 -8.10
CA LEU A 43 -13.66 -9.61 -9.29
C LEU A 43 -12.92 -10.91 -8.96
N TRP A 44 -11.80 -10.83 -8.22
CA TRP A 44 -11.06 -12.00 -7.77
C TRP A 44 -11.94 -12.96 -6.98
N ALA A 45 -12.69 -12.44 -5.99
CA ALA A 45 -13.64 -13.23 -5.20
C ALA A 45 -14.74 -13.85 -6.09
N ALA A 46 -15.29 -13.08 -7.02
CA ALA A 46 -16.31 -13.54 -7.95
C ALA A 46 -15.82 -14.63 -8.91
N LEU A 47 -14.57 -14.55 -9.38
CA LEU A 47 -13.97 -15.58 -10.23
C LEU A 47 -13.79 -16.90 -9.48
N ILE A 48 -13.36 -16.85 -8.21
CA ILE A 48 -13.27 -18.05 -7.36
C ILE A 48 -14.65 -18.66 -7.12
N ALA A 49 -15.64 -17.83 -6.82
CA ALA A 49 -17.01 -18.29 -6.54
C ALA A 49 -17.81 -18.68 -7.81
N GLY A 50 -17.31 -18.35 -9.02
CA GLY A 50 -18.02 -18.52 -10.30
C GLY A 50 -19.23 -17.58 -10.50
N ARG A 51 -19.46 -16.66 -9.57
CA ARG A 51 -20.55 -15.66 -9.57
C ARG A 51 -20.16 -14.44 -8.75
N PRO A 52 -20.76 -13.26 -8.98
CA PRO A 52 -20.62 -12.13 -8.09
C PRO A 52 -20.99 -12.50 -6.64
N VAL A 53 -20.12 -12.15 -5.71
CA VAL A 53 -20.29 -12.34 -4.27
C VAL A 53 -19.90 -11.07 -3.54
N PRO A 54 -20.58 -10.70 -2.44
CA PRO A 54 -20.15 -9.57 -1.62
C PRO A 54 -18.87 -9.92 -0.87
N LEU A 55 -18.01 -8.91 -0.67
CA LEU A 55 -16.86 -8.98 0.24
C LEU A 55 -17.34 -8.70 1.66
N ASP A 56 -16.81 -9.44 2.63
CA ASP A 56 -17.14 -9.24 4.05
C ASP A 56 -16.60 -7.90 4.59
N LYS A 57 -15.41 -7.48 4.11
CA LYS A 57 -14.76 -6.22 4.47
C LYS A 57 -14.14 -5.61 3.22
N VAL A 58 -14.19 -4.30 3.12
CA VAL A 58 -13.55 -3.54 2.04
C VAL A 58 -12.66 -2.47 2.65
N ASP A 59 -11.39 -2.41 2.23
CA ASP A 59 -10.55 -1.25 2.46
C ASP A 59 -10.89 -0.17 1.42
N THR A 60 -11.39 0.96 1.87
CA THR A 60 -11.85 2.05 1.01
C THR A 60 -10.74 3.03 0.62
N PHE A 61 -9.49 2.73 0.90
CA PHE A 61 -8.37 3.61 0.56
C PHE A 61 -8.35 3.94 -0.95
N ALA A 62 -8.51 2.93 -1.81
CA ALA A 62 -8.63 3.10 -3.25
C ALA A 62 -10.12 3.22 -3.66
N ASP A 63 -10.82 4.24 -3.16
CA ASP A 63 -12.27 4.45 -3.24
C ASP A 63 -12.85 4.32 -4.65
N GLY A 64 -12.15 4.82 -5.68
CA GLY A 64 -12.55 4.67 -7.09
C GLY A 64 -12.53 3.22 -7.62
N ALA A 65 -11.89 2.28 -6.93
CA ALA A 65 -11.78 0.87 -7.31
C ALA A 65 -12.24 -0.10 -6.21
N ALA A 66 -12.29 0.33 -4.96
CA ALA A 66 -12.66 -0.50 -3.82
C ALA A 66 -14.19 -0.66 -3.72
N VAL A 67 -14.73 -1.67 -4.38
CA VAL A 67 -16.18 -1.95 -4.36
C VAL A 67 -16.47 -3.28 -3.67
N GLY A 68 -17.55 -3.32 -2.90
CA GLY A 68 -17.94 -4.51 -2.14
C GLY A 68 -18.37 -5.70 -3.00
N GLN A 69 -18.74 -5.49 -4.25
CA GLN A 69 -19.13 -6.55 -5.17
C GLN A 69 -19.00 -6.08 -6.61
N ILE A 70 -18.44 -6.91 -7.49
CA ILE A 70 -18.42 -6.68 -8.93
C ILE A 70 -19.82 -6.67 -9.51
N GLY A 71 -20.07 -5.82 -10.52
CA GLY A 71 -21.37 -5.80 -11.20
C GLY A 71 -21.68 -7.07 -11.99
N ASP A 72 -22.94 -7.51 -12.00
CA ASP A 72 -23.36 -8.74 -12.71
C ASP A 72 -23.09 -8.69 -14.22
N LYS A 73 -23.36 -7.55 -14.86
CA LYS A 73 -23.12 -7.38 -16.29
C LYS A 73 -21.62 -7.38 -16.63
N PRO A 74 -20.79 -6.56 -15.96
CA PRO A 74 -19.35 -6.62 -16.15
C PRO A 74 -18.75 -8.01 -15.90
N PHE A 75 -19.17 -8.71 -14.85
CA PHE A 75 -18.68 -10.05 -14.54
C PHE A 75 -18.88 -11.04 -15.68
N LYS A 76 -20.03 -11.00 -16.36
CA LYS A 76 -20.29 -11.88 -17.53
C LYS A 76 -19.25 -11.75 -18.63
N THR A 77 -18.71 -10.55 -18.82
CA THR A 77 -17.63 -10.28 -19.77
C THR A 77 -16.27 -10.65 -19.17
N LEU A 78 -15.98 -10.17 -17.96
CA LEU A 78 -14.64 -10.28 -17.34
C LEU A 78 -14.29 -11.70 -16.91
N LYS A 79 -15.27 -12.58 -16.66
CA LYS A 79 -14.98 -13.98 -16.30
C LYS A 79 -14.17 -14.75 -17.35
N SER A 80 -14.18 -14.31 -18.61
CA SER A 80 -13.39 -14.92 -19.70
C SER A 80 -11.89 -14.66 -19.59
N ILE A 81 -11.48 -13.64 -18.83
CA ILE A 81 -10.07 -13.29 -18.61
C ILE A 81 -9.33 -14.39 -17.82
N GLY A 82 -10.04 -15.04 -16.89
CA GLY A 82 -9.45 -16.06 -16.02
C GLY A 82 -8.66 -15.46 -14.85
N LEU A 83 -8.60 -16.21 -13.76
CA LEU A 83 -8.01 -15.76 -12.49
C LEU A 83 -6.50 -15.40 -12.61
N ALA A 84 -5.78 -16.10 -13.48
CA ALA A 84 -4.33 -15.88 -13.66
C ALA A 84 -3.98 -14.49 -14.23
N ASN A 85 -4.94 -13.80 -14.83
CA ASN A 85 -4.75 -12.46 -15.42
C ASN A 85 -5.36 -11.36 -14.53
N VAL A 86 -5.77 -11.68 -13.31
CA VAL A 86 -6.26 -10.72 -12.32
C VAL A 86 -5.23 -10.60 -11.21
N LEU A 87 -4.66 -9.43 -11.06
CA LEU A 87 -3.66 -9.07 -10.06
C LEU A 87 -4.32 -8.35 -8.88
N ARG A 88 -3.66 -8.32 -7.73
CA ARG A 88 -4.12 -7.60 -6.55
C ARG A 88 -2.96 -6.79 -5.98
N ALA A 89 -3.11 -5.46 -5.95
CA ALA A 89 -2.10 -4.55 -5.43
C ALA A 89 -2.38 -4.23 -3.96
N PRO A 90 -1.40 -4.44 -3.06
CA PRO A 90 -1.48 -3.87 -1.71
C PRO A 90 -1.60 -2.35 -1.77
N GLU A 91 -2.54 -1.77 -1.04
CA GLU A 91 -2.83 -0.33 -1.03
C GLU A 91 -1.59 0.50 -0.66
N ASP A 92 -0.83 0.04 0.31
CA ASP A 92 0.39 0.72 0.77
C ASP A 92 1.49 0.73 -0.31
N ARG A 93 1.54 -0.31 -1.18
CA ARG A 93 2.44 -0.34 -2.35
C ARG A 93 1.98 0.65 -3.42
N VAL A 94 0.68 0.75 -3.66
CA VAL A 94 0.10 1.74 -4.59
C VAL A 94 0.49 3.16 -4.19
N CYS A 95 0.61 3.45 -2.89
CA CYS A 95 1.10 4.74 -2.39
C CYS A 95 2.51 5.06 -2.89
N ILE A 96 3.40 4.06 -3.02
CA ILE A 96 4.74 4.27 -3.60
C ILE A 96 4.62 4.73 -5.04
N THR A 97 3.83 4.02 -5.84
CA THR A 97 3.60 4.36 -7.25
C THR A 97 3.01 5.76 -7.41
N MET A 98 2.04 6.14 -6.56
CA MET A 98 1.49 7.50 -6.55
C MET A 98 2.56 8.56 -6.31
N LEU A 99 3.43 8.36 -5.32
CA LEU A 99 4.51 9.30 -5.00
C LEU A 99 5.58 9.36 -6.10
N GLU A 100 5.90 8.24 -6.74
CA GLU A 100 6.81 8.20 -7.87
C GLU A 100 6.25 8.96 -9.08
N MET A 101 4.98 8.74 -9.42
CA MET A 101 4.31 9.47 -10.48
C MET A 101 4.26 10.97 -10.21
N LEU A 102 3.98 11.36 -8.96
CA LEU A 102 3.96 12.78 -8.57
C LEU A 102 5.35 13.41 -8.62
N ASN A 103 6.36 12.76 -8.02
CA ASN A 103 7.66 13.39 -7.78
C ASN A 103 8.62 13.28 -8.97
N VAL A 104 8.48 12.23 -9.81
CA VAL A 104 9.38 11.99 -10.94
C VAL A 104 8.74 12.44 -12.25
N GLU A 105 7.47 12.06 -12.46
CA GLU A 105 6.78 12.33 -13.73
C GLU A 105 5.92 13.61 -13.69
N GLY A 106 5.67 14.18 -12.51
CA GLY A 106 4.81 15.34 -12.35
C GLY A 106 3.33 15.04 -12.62
N ILE A 107 2.91 13.78 -12.49
CA ILE A 107 1.56 13.32 -12.76
C ILE A 107 0.85 13.01 -11.45
N VAL A 108 -0.28 13.69 -11.21
CA VAL A 108 -1.14 13.44 -10.07
C VAL A 108 -2.12 12.30 -10.38
N LEU A 109 -2.09 11.25 -9.60
CA LEU A 109 -3.02 10.12 -9.69
C LEU A 109 -3.70 9.90 -8.33
N GLU A 110 -4.99 9.59 -8.36
CA GLU A 110 -5.68 9.01 -7.22
C GLU A 110 -5.29 7.52 -7.06
N PRO A 111 -5.53 6.86 -5.91
CA PRO A 111 -5.15 5.46 -5.72
C PRO A 111 -5.66 4.52 -6.81
N ALA A 112 -6.92 4.67 -7.22
CA ALA A 112 -7.50 3.86 -8.30
C ALA A 112 -6.80 4.08 -9.66
N GLY A 113 -6.34 5.33 -9.92
CA GLY A 113 -5.61 5.68 -11.14
C GLY A 113 -4.20 5.09 -11.21
N ALA A 114 -3.56 4.87 -10.07
CA ALA A 114 -2.21 4.34 -9.98
C ALA A 114 -2.14 2.81 -10.12
N LEU A 115 -3.25 2.08 -9.93
CA LEU A 115 -3.29 0.62 -9.93
C LEU A 115 -2.68 -0.02 -11.17
N SER A 116 -2.99 0.49 -12.37
CA SER A 116 -2.50 -0.09 -13.62
C SER A 116 -1.00 0.07 -13.80
N ILE A 117 -0.41 1.14 -13.29
CA ILE A 117 1.03 1.37 -13.29
C ILE A 117 1.70 0.49 -12.24
N ASP A 118 1.11 0.43 -11.03
CA ASP A 118 1.60 -0.42 -9.95
C ASP A 118 1.70 -1.90 -10.36
N ALA A 119 0.73 -2.39 -11.14
CA ALA A 119 0.69 -3.76 -11.66
C ALA A 119 1.91 -4.14 -12.53
N LEU A 120 2.63 -3.17 -13.11
CA LEU A 120 3.81 -3.45 -13.93
C LEU A 120 4.91 -4.18 -13.15
N GLN A 121 5.00 -3.97 -11.84
CA GLN A 121 5.94 -4.67 -10.95
C GLN A 121 5.64 -6.17 -10.90
N ASP A 122 4.36 -6.56 -10.84
CA ASP A 122 3.93 -7.95 -10.79
C ASP A 122 4.05 -8.63 -12.17
N LEU A 123 3.85 -7.88 -13.24
CA LEU A 123 3.98 -8.39 -14.61
C LEU A 123 5.44 -8.62 -15.01
N GLY A 124 6.35 -7.77 -14.54
CA GLY A 124 7.79 -7.93 -14.67
C GLY A 124 8.25 -8.38 -16.07
N ARG A 125 8.96 -9.50 -16.14
CA ARG A 125 9.52 -10.01 -17.40
C ARG A 125 8.47 -10.47 -18.42
N SER A 126 7.24 -10.74 -18.02
CA SER A 126 6.17 -11.23 -18.92
C SER A 126 5.78 -10.21 -20.00
N ILE A 127 6.04 -8.92 -19.73
CA ILE A 127 5.75 -7.81 -20.63
C ILE A 127 7.01 -7.23 -21.29
N SER A 128 8.18 -7.82 -21.07
CA SER A 128 9.44 -7.34 -21.65
C SER A 128 9.42 -7.40 -23.17
N GLY A 129 9.80 -6.30 -23.82
CA GLY A 129 9.81 -6.17 -25.30
C GLY A 129 8.42 -6.00 -25.93
N ARG A 130 7.36 -5.82 -25.12
CA ARG A 130 5.98 -5.61 -25.58
C ARG A 130 5.58 -4.15 -25.52
N SER A 131 4.66 -3.75 -26.37
CA SER A 131 3.95 -2.48 -26.25
C SER A 131 2.81 -2.63 -25.23
N VAL A 132 2.94 -1.94 -24.09
CA VAL A 132 2.00 -2.03 -22.97
C VAL A 132 1.25 -0.72 -22.82
N VAL A 133 -0.06 -0.80 -22.70
CA VAL A 133 -0.92 0.36 -22.38
C VAL A 133 -1.48 0.17 -20.96
N CYS A 134 -1.12 1.07 -20.05
CA CYS A 134 -1.73 1.18 -18.74
C CYS A 134 -2.87 2.19 -18.79
N ILE A 135 -4.08 1.77 -18.45
CA ILE A 135 -5.21 2.69 -18.34
C ILE A 135 -5.19 3.32 -16.95
N THR A 136 -4.77 4.58 -16.90
CA THR A 136 -4.80 5.39 -15.68
C THR A 136 -6.16 6.07 -15.57
N THR A 137 -6.91 5.74 -14.53
CA THR A 137 -8.24 6.30 -14.28
C THR A 137 -8.20 7.23 -13.08
N GLY A 138 -8.56 8.48 -13.28
CA GLY A 138 -8.70 9.40 -12.17
C GLY A 138 -7.40 10.10 -11.72
N GLY A 139 -7.48 11.42 -11.69
CA GLY A 139 -6.50 12.34 -11.14
C GLY A 139 -7.15 13.29 -10.13
N ASN A 140 -8.36 12.97 -9.66
CA ASN A 140 -9.07 13.76 -8.64
C ASN A 140 -8.59 13.38 -7.24
N PHE A 141 -7.30 13.57 -7.01
CA PHE A 141 -6.67 13.27 -5.73
C PHE A 141 -6.89 14.41 -4.73
N ASP A 142 -7.38 14.04 -3.54
CA ASP A 142 -7.46 14.96 -2.42
C ASP A 142 -6.06 15.10 -1.76
N PHE A 143 -5.46 16.27 -1.93
CA PHE A 143 -4.12 16.57 -1.40
C PHE A 143 -4.06 16.57 0.13
N GLU A 144 -5.17 16.69 0.85
CA GLU A 144 -5.19 16.52 2.30
C GLU A 144 -4.82 15.09 2.71
N ARG A 145 -4.97 14.11 1.82
CA ARG A 145 -4.56 12.71 2.02
C ARG A 145 -3.08 12.44 1.70
N LEU A 146 -2.34 13.42 1.21
CA LEU A 146 -0.92 13.21 0.87
C LEU A 146 -0.06 12.76 2.07
N PRO A 147 -0.26 13.26 3.31
CA PRO A 147 0.43 12.72 4.48
C PRO A 147 0.13 11.23 4.73
N GLU A 148 -1.12 10.79 4.55
CA GLU A 148 -1.51 9.38 4.65
C GLU A 148 -0.79 8.53 3.59
N VAL A 149 -0.76 8.99 2.34
CA VAL A 149 -0.05 8.30 1.24
C VAL A 149 1.44 8.16 1.53
N LYS A 150 2.08 9.24 2.01
CA LYS A 150 3.49 9.22 2.41
C LYS A 150 3.73 8.22 3.54
N GLU A 151 2.89 8.25 4.57
CA GLU A 151 2.96 7.37 5.72
C GLU A 151 2.85 5.89 5.32
N ARG A 152 1.84 5.53 4.54
CA ARG A 152 1.62 4.17 4.03
C ARG A 152 2.83 3.69 3.21
N SER A 153 3.35 4.53 2.31
CA SER A 153 4.51 4.19 1.49
C SER A 153 5.77 3.93 2.31
N GLN A 154 6.02 4.74 3.36
CA GLN A 154 7.19 4.61 4.24
C GLN A 154 7.12 3.34 5.08
N ARG A 155 5.93 3.00 5.61
CA ARG A 155 5.72 1.74 6.34
C ARG A 155 5.92 0.53 5.43
N PHE A 156 5.36 0.55 4.22
CA PHE A 156 5.54 -0.54 3.25
C PHE A 156 7.00 -0.73 2.83
N LYS A 157 7.75 0.37 2.65
CA LYS A 157 9.20 0.34 2.39
C LYS A 157 10.01 -0.12 3.59
N GLY A 158 9.42 -0.23 4.78
CA GLY A 158 10.11 -0.59 6.01
C GLY A 158 11.01 0.52 6.56
N VAL A 159 10.93 1.75 6.02
CA VAL A 159 11.75 2.90 6.46
C VAL A 159 11.11 3.68 7.61
N LYS A 160 9.92 3.30 8.04
CA LYS A 160 9.23 3.90 9.18
C LYS A 160 8.60 2.83 10.07
N LYS A 161 8.84 2.95 11.37
CA LYS A 161 8.31 2.03 12.37
C LYS A 161 7.77 2.77 13.59
N TYR A 162 6.77 2.16 14.20
CA TYR A 162 6.17 2.60 15.47
C TYR A 162 6.40 1.55 16.54
N LEU A 163 6.92 1.99 17.67
CA LEU A 163 7.30 1.10 18.76
C LEU A 163 6.68 1.57 20.09
N ILE A 164 6.27 0.62 20.90
CA ILE A 164 6.01 0.84 22.31
C ILE A 164 7.19 0.29 23.09
N LEU A 165 7.88 1.17 23.83
CA LEU A 165 9.06 0.83 24.64
C LEU A 165 8.70 0.87 26.13
N ARG A 166 9.33 -0.03 26.90
CA ARG A 166 9.37 0.06 28.37
C ARG A 166 10.72 0.57 28.81
N MET A 167 10.74 1.76 29.37
CA MET A 167 12.00 2.39 29.83
C MET A 167 12.01 2.59 31.35
N PRO A 168 13.21 2.46 31.99
CA PRO A 168 13.36 2.78 33.39
C PRO A 168 13.04 4.26 33.67
N GLN A 169 12.30 4.52 34.75
CA GLN A 169 12.00 5.90 35.17
C GLN A 169 13.13 6.46 36.05
N ARG A 170 14.30 6.67 35.47
CA ARG A 170 15.47 7.29 36.13
C ARG A 170 16.07 8.41 35.28
N PRO A 171 16.76 9.38 35.91
CA PRO A 171 17.49 10.38 35.16
C PRO A 171 18.49 9.75 34.19
N GLY A 172 18.57 10.31 32.97
CA GLY A 172 19.48 9.84 31.92
C GLY A 172 18.96 8.73 31.03
N ALA A 173 17.89 7.99 31.41
CA ALA A 173 17.39 6.86 30.62
C ALA A 173 17.03 7.24 29.18
N LEU A 174 16.36 8.38 28.97
CA LEU A 174 16.05 8.87 27.63
C LEU A 174 17.31 9.21 26.83
N LYS A 175 18.29 9.82 27.46
CA LYS A 175 19.58 10.14 26.81
C LYS A 175 20.28 8.87 26.35
N GLU A 176 20.28 7.83 27.19
CA GLU A 176 20.85 6.53 26.82
C GLU A 176 20.11 5.91 25.64
N PHE A 177 18.79 5.98 25.65
CA PHE A 177 17.96 5.48 24.53
C PHE A 177 18.31 6.21 23.22
N LEU A 178 18.43 7.54 23.23
CA LEU A 178 18.75 8.33 22.03
C LEU A 178 20.10 7.96 21.42
N ASN A 179 21.06 7.40 22.19
CA ASN A 179 22.31 6.92 21.66
C ASN A 179 22.21 5.65 20.80
N PHE A 180 21.06 4.95 20.80
CA PHE A 180 20.84 3.81 19.91
C PHE A 180 20.44 4.22 18.51
N LEU A 181 19.93 5.46 18.34
CA LEU A 181 19.55 6.00 17.03
C LEU A 181 20.80 6.32 16.20
N GLY A 182 20.69 6.09 14.91
CA GLY A 182 21.72 6.44 13.94
C GLY A 182 21.63 7.91 13.51
N PRO A 183 22.63 8.39 12.74
CA PRO A 183 22.67 9.77 12.26
C PRO A 183 21.60 10.12 11.23
N ASP A 184 20.99 9.10 10.59
CA ASP A 184 19.94 9.25 9.58
C ASP A 184 18.54 8.92 10.13
N ASP A 185 18.44 8.63 11.45
CA ASP A 185 17.16 8.33 12.09
C ASP A 185 16.50 9.63 12.57
N ASP A 186 15.23 9.78 12.22
CA ASP A 186 14.38 10.87 12.67
C ASP A 186 13.26 10.36 13.57
N ILE A 187 12.99 11.08 14.67
CA ILE A 187 11.87 10.78 15.56
C ILE A 187 10.66 11.57 15.08
N THR A 188 9.75 10.87 14.42
CA THR A 188 8.53 11.48 13.87
C THR A 188 7.37 11.55 14.88
N ARG A 189 7.45 10.75 15.96
CA ARG A 189 6.49 10.77 17.07
C ARG A 189 7.18 10.39 18.36
N PHE A 190 6.84 11.06 19.45
CA PHE A 190 7.36 10.74 20.79
C PHE A 190 6.35 11.09 21.86
N GLU A 191 5.86 10.07 22.56
CA GLU A 191 4.95 10.24 23.70
C GLU A 191 5.47 9.44 24.90
N TYR A 192 5.72 10.13 26.00
CA TYR A 192 6.21 9.52 27.22
C TYR A 192 5.16 9.54 28.32
N LEU A 193 4.67 8.37 28.70
CA LEU A 193 3.72 8.18 29.77
C LEU A 193 4.44 7.77 31.05
N LYS A 194 4.72 8.75 31.91
CA LYS A 194 5.28 8.52 33.23
C LYS A 194 4.18 8.07 34.20
N LYS A 195 4.33 6.88 34.79
CA LYS A 195 3.41 6.37 35.81
C LYS A 195 4.04 6.53 37.18
N SER A 196 3.40 7.32 38.08
CA SER A 196 3.96 7.78 39.35
C SER A 196 4.27 6.69 40.40
N ALA A 197 3.87 5.43 40.18
CA ALA A 197 4.06 4.34 41.15
C ALA A 197 4.85 3.15 40.61
N ARG A 198 5.55 3.27 39.48
CA ARG A 198 6.28 2.17 38.84
C ARG A 198 7.68 2.57 38.43
N ASN A 199 8.60 1.62 38.49
CA ASN A 199 10.01 1.82 38.07
C ASN A 199 10.17 1.97 36.55
N PHE A 200 9.10 1.75 35.76
CA PHE A 200 9.13 1.82 34.31
C PHE A 200 8.00 2.70 33.78
N GLY A 201 8.32 3.51 32.75
CA GLY A 201 7.38 4.25 31.92
C GLY A 201 7.20 3.58 30.55
N SER A 202 6.11 3.91 29.87
CA SER A 202 5.88 3.51 28.49
C SER A 202 6.16 4.69 27.56
N ILE A 203 6.84 4.43 26.45
CA ILE A 203 7.09 5.39 25.39
C ILE A 203 6.46 4.85 24.11
N LEU A 204 5.66 5.69 23.46
CA LEU A 204 5.27 5.49 22.06
C LEU A 204 6.22 6.32 21.21
N ILE A 205 6.92 5.70 20.28
CA ILE A 205 7.85 6.37 19.38
C ILE A 205 7.62 5.93 17.92
N GLY A 206 7.64 6.91 17.03
CA GLY A 206 7.75 6.72 15.58
C GLY A 206 9.16 7.09 15.14
N ILE A 207 9.80 6.20 14.41
CA ILE A 207 11.15 6.39 13.88
C ILE A 207 11.11 6.23 12.36
N GLU A 208 11.71 7.20 11.66
CA GLU A 208 11.94 7.16 10.22
C GLU A 208 13.44 7.06 9.97
N THR A 209 13.85 6.22 9.01
CA THR A 209 15.26 6.06 8.61
C THR A 209 15.36 6.06 7.08
N LYS A 210 16.58 6.21 6.55
CA LYS A 210 16.82 6.09 5.09
C LYS A 210 17.06 4.66 4.64
N ASP A 211 17.55 3.78 5.54
CA ASP A 211 17.85 2.38 5.26
C ASP A 211 17.02 1.46 6.16
N PRO A 212 16.06 0.69 5.61
CA PRO A 212 15.23 -0.21 6.41
C PRO A 212 16.04 -1.28 7.17
N ASN A 213 17.24 -1.67 6.68
CA ASN A 213 18.09 -2.66 7.35
C ASN A 213 18.65 -2.12 8.69
N HIS A 214 18.66 -0.80 8.88
CA HIS A 214 19.07 -0.19 10.14
C HIS A 214 18.21 -0.64 11.32
N PHE A 215 16.94 -0.94 11.11
CA PHE A 215 16.06 -1.40 12.20
C PHE A 215 16.49 -2.73 12.82
N ASP A 216 17.09 -3.64 12.06
CA ASP A 216 17.59 -4.91 12.60
C ASP A 216 18.71 -4.67 13.62
N ASP A 217 19.66 -3.78 13.29
CA ASP A 217 20.74 -3.38 14.20
C ASP A 217 20.20 -2.61 15.41
N PHE A 218 19.25 -1.71 15.19
CA PHE A 218 18.58 -0.96 16.25
C PHE A 218 17.87 -1.88 17.24
N PHE A 219 17.10 -2.86 16.78
CA PHE A 219 16.40 -3.82 17.63
C PHE A 219 17.37 -4.71 18.41
N ASN A 220 18.48 -5.11 17.80
CA ASN A 220 19.53 -5.84 18.48
C ASN A 220 20.16 -5.02 19.62
N LYS A 221 20.46 -3.73 19.40
CA LYS A 221 20.96 -2.82 20.42
C LYS A 221 19.99 -2.66 21.59
N LEU A 222 18.69 -2.47 21.32
CA LEU A 222 17.66 -2.38 22.35
C LEU A 222 17.60 -3.66 23.19
N SER A 223 17.59 -4.82 22.54
CA SER A 223 17.53 -6.12 23.19
C SER A 223 18.75 -6.36 24.09
N ASN A 224 19.96 -6.05 23.60
CA ASN A 224 21.20 -6.17 24.34
C ASN A 224 21.26 -5.23 25.57
N ALA A 225 20.59 -4.06 25.47
CA ALA A 225 20.46 -3.13 26.58
C ALA A 225 19.34 -3.49 27.57
N GLY A 226 18.63 -4.61 27.35
CA GLY A 226 17.53 -5.06 28.18
C GLY A 226 16.27 -4.17 28.06
N ILE A 227 16.12 -3.40 27.00
CA ILE A 227 14.95 -2.58 26.72
C ILE A 227 13.90 -3.44 26.04
N THR A 228 12.76 -3.62 26.71
CA THR A 228 11.62 -4.34 26.14
C THR A 228 10.84 -3.43 25.21
N PHE A 229 10.54 -3.89 24.00
CA PHE A 229 9.75 -3.17 23.02
C PHE A 229 8.75 -4.07 22.30
N SER A 230 7.75 -3.43 21.70
CA SER A 230 6.80 -4.06 20.78
C SER A 230 6.74 -3.22 19.50
N ASP A 231 6.96 -3.85 18.35
CA ASP A 231 6.72 -3.24 17.04
C ASP A 231 5.21 -3.26 16.77
N ILE A 232 4.61 -2.08 16.65
CA ILE A 232 3.17 -1.88 16.43
C ILE A 232 2.89 -1.28 15.06
N THR A 233 3.88 -1.25 14.17
CA THR A 233 3.79 -0.61 12.85
C THR A 233 2.62 -1.13 12.02
N ASN A 234 2.32 -2.42 12.13
CA ASN A 234 1.25 -3.10 11.37
C ASN A 234 0.02 -3.44 12.23
N ASP A 235 -0.09 -2.91 13.45
CA ASP A 235 -1.28 -3.08 14.28
C ASP A 235 -2.37 -2.11 13.85
N GLU A 236 -3.39 -2.61 13.14
CA GLU A 236 -4.49 -1.79 12.60
C GLU A 236 -5.23 -0.99 13.68
N THR A 237 -5.36 -1.54 14.88
CA THR A 237 -6.08 -0.88 15.99
C THR A 237 -5.26 0.28 16.53
N LEU A 238 -3.96 0.07 16.74
CA LEU A 238 -3.06 1.10 17.27
C LEU A 238 -2.70 2.13 16.20
N ALA A 239 -2.61 1.73 14.94
CA ALA A 239 -2.35 2.65 13.82
C ALA A 239 -3.37 3.80 13.77
N GLN A 240 -4.66 3.53 14.04
CA GLN A 240 -5.70 4.56 14.07
C GLN A 240 -5.50 5.63 15.17
N PHE A 241 -4.73 5.32 16.21
CA PHE A 241 -4.39 6.29 17.28
C PHE A 241 -3.04 6.97 17.05
N VAL A 242 -2.25 6.46 16.11
CA VAL A 242 -0.85 6.87 15.91
C VAL A 242 -0.70 7.68 14.61
N ILE A 243 -1.59 7.48 13.67
CA ILE A 243 -1.67 8.16 12.39
C ILE A 243 -2.89 9.06 12.36
#